data_3fbdb3b4e37fa0732f2c8869b4b5f9b9
#
_entry.id   3fbdb3b4e37fa0732f2c8869b4b5f9b9
#
_cell.length_a   1.000
_cell.length_b   1.000
_cell.length_c   1.000
_cell.angle_alpha   90.00
_cell.angle_beta   90.00
_cell.angle_gamma   90.00
#
_symmetry.space_group_name_H-M   'P 1'
#
loop_
_entity.id
_entity.type
_entity.pdbx_description
1 polymer ?
#
loop_
_entity_poly.entity_id
_entity_poly.type
_entity_poly.pdbx_seq_one_letter_code
_entity_poly.pdbx_strand_id
1 'polypeptide(L)'
;MLVGLASGFFGGVVLGSFVEHAIHKHLLHSTPKSLRKIKYVKSMWQGHSVSHHGTYMPDDHYTQDETNKEEVLTFKWYEGPLIVIASTSILFAISASVRYLIGLPFNPLMPEVIGACIAISLYYVAYEGLHAIMHVPKKWIWLRKRRFMVWLNNHHYQHHIDPRTNLNVIIPIADYVWGTKRKLPAENKRYAENIDLRLAKE
;
A
#
# COMPACT_ATOMS: atom_id res chain seq x y z
N MET A 1 20.54 5.68 -21.36
CA MET A 1 19.44 4.72 -21.23
C MET A 1 19.33 4.15 -19.80
N LEU A 2 20.33 3.46 -19.27
CA LEU A 2 20.29 2.86 -17.91
C LEU A 2 20.03 3.87 -16.80
N VAL A 3 20.64 5.06 -16.83
CA VAL A 3 20.41 6.12 -15.85
C VAL A 3 18.95 6.57 -15.85
N GLY A 4 18.34 6.74 -17.02
CA GLY A 4 16.92 7.09 -17.14
C GLY A 4 15.99 6.02 -16.59
N LEU A 5 16.25 4.73 -16.88
CA LEU A 5 15.50 3.61 -16.30
C LEU A 5 15.60 3.59 -14.78
N ALA A 6 16.81 3.73 -14.23
CA ALA A 6 17.04 3.73 -12.79
C ALA A 6 16.36 4.92 -12.11
N SER A 7 16.53 6.14 -12.63
CA SER A 7 15.89 7.34 -12.08
C SER A 7 14.35 7.23 -12.11
N GLY A 8 13.81 6.72 -13.23
CA GLY A 8 12.38 6.46 -13.35
C GLY A 8 11.88 5.40 -12.36
N PHE A 9 12.65 4.33 -12.17
CA PHE A 9 12.32 3.30 -11.19
C PHE A 9 12.25 3.86 -9.76
N PHE A 10 13.28 4.57 -9.31
CA PHE A 10 13.26 5.19 -7.98
C PHE A 10 12.17 6.25 -7.84
N GLY A 11 11.96 7.09 -8.87
CA GLY A 11 10.86 8.04 -8.92
C GLY A 11 9.48 7.35 -8.83
N GLY A 12 9.33 6.21 -9.52
CA GLY A 12 8.12 5.40 -9.47
C GLY A 12 7.84 4.81 -8.09
N VAL A 13 8.87 4.33 -7.38
CA VAL A 13 8.74 3.86 -5.98
C VAL A 13 8.28 4.99 -5.06
N VAL A 14 8.91 6.16 -5.18
CA VAL A 14 8.53 7.35 -4.38
C VAL A 14 7.09 7.74 -4.68
N LEU A 15 6.72 7.89 -5.95
CA LEU A 15 5.35 8.21 -6.34
C LEU A 15 4.37 7.15 -5.86
N GLY A 16 4.71 5.87 -5.97
CA GLY A 16 3.89 4.76 -5.46
C GLY A 16 3.53 4.94 -3.99
N SER A 17 4.49 5.32 -3.16
CA SER A 17 4.26 5.61 -1.74
C SER A 17 3.28 6.78 -1.54
N PHE A 18 3.42 7.88 -2.31
CA PHE A 18 2.51 9.03 -2.21
C PHE A 18 1.10 8.69 -2.72
N VAL A 19 1.00 7.94 -3.81
CA VAL A 19 -0.30 7.51 -4.38
C VAL A 19 -1.00 6.56 -3.42
N GLU A 20 -0.29 5.58 -2.88
CA GLU A 20 -0.81 4.66 -1.86
C GLU A 20 -1.38 5.44 -0.67
N HIS A 21 -0.57 6.32 -0.06
CA HIS A 21 -1.00 7.12 1.08
C HIS A 21 -2.23 7.98 0.75
N ALA A 22 -2.26 8.63 -0.43
CA ALA A 22 -3.39 9.47 -0.83
C ALA A 22 -4.68 8.65 -1.02
N ILE A 23 -4.60 7.50 -1.71
CA ILE A 23 -5.73 6.58 -1.89
C ILE A 23 -6.19 6.06 -0.54
N HIS A 24 -5.27 5.55 0.28
CA HIS A 24 -5.56 4.97 1.59
C HIS A 24 -6.27 5.97 2.50
N LYS A 25 -5.73 7.19 2.60
CA LYS A 25 -6.31 8.26 3.41
C LYS A 25 -7.66 8.76 2.87
N HIS A 26 -7.72 9.11 1.58
CA HIS A 26 -8.83 9.90 1.05
C HIS A 26 -9.93 9.11 0.36
N LEU A 27 -9.64 7.88 -0.10
CA LEU A 27 -10.63 7.03 -0.73
C LEU A 27 -11.01 5.82 0.14
N LEU A 28 -10.09 5.32 0.96
CA LEU A 28 -10.34 4.14 1.78
C LEU A 28 -10.80 4.49 3.20
N HIS A 29 -10.28 5.55 3.83
CA HIS A 29 -10.66 5.94 5.21
C HIS A 29 -11.45 7.24 5.30
N SER A 30 -10.81 8.36 5.06
CA SER A 30 -11.39 9.70 5.24
C SER A 30 -12.19 10.17 4.02
N THR A 31 -12.92 9.27 3.37
CA THR A 31 -13.66 9.57 2.14
C THR A 31 -14.74 10.61 2.39
N PRO A 32 -14.71 11.79 1.73
CA PRO A 32 -15.75 12.79 1.84
C PRO A 32 -17.13 12.25 1.50
N LYS A 33 -18.18 12.69 2.23
CA LYS A 33 -19.57 12.24 1.99
C LYS A 33 -20.02 12.49 0.55
N SER A 34 -19.55 13.57 -0.09
CA SER A 34 -19.83 13.89 -1.49
C SER A 34 -19.27 12.83 -2.45
N LEU A 35 -18.06 12.34 -2.22
CA LEU A 35 -17.42 11.31 -3.03
C LEU A 35 -18.07 9.92 -2.81
N ARG A 36 -18.60 9.64 -1.62
CA ARG A 36 -19.34 8.39 -1.35
C ARG A 36 -20.65 8.26 -2.14
N LYS A 37 -21.13 9.32 -2.80
CA LYS A 37 -22.24 9.26 -3.75
C LYS A 37 -21.86 8.53 -5.05
N ILE A 38 -20.57 8.51 -5.38
CA ILE A 38 -20.04 7.75 -6.51
C ILE A 38 -19.98 6.29 -6.08
N LYS A 39 -20.77 5.42 -6.74
CA LYS A 39 -20.90 3.99 -6.39
C LYS A 39 -19.55 3.30 -6.23
N TYR A 40 -18.61 3.56 -7.12
CA TYR A 40 -17.27 2.99 -7.09
C TYR A 40 -16.47 3.41 -5.84
N VAL A 41 -16.41 4.71 -5.55
CA VAL A 41 -15.72 5.25 -4.37
C VAL A 41 -16.35 4.74 -3.07
N LYS A 42 -17.68 4.65 -3.05
CA LYS A 42 -18.40 4.07 -1.91
C LYS A 42 -18.00 2.60 -1.70
N SER A 43 -17.89 1.82 -2.78
CA SER A 43 -17.48 0.41 -2.71
C SER A 43 -16.06 0.25 -2.14
N MET A 44 -15.10 1.08 -2.58
CA MET A 44 -13.73 1.08 -2.05
C MET A 44 -13.73 1.38 -0.54
N TRP A 45 -14.41 2.44 -0.13
CA TRP A 45 -14.53 2.81 1.28
C TRP A 45 -15.20 1.72 2.11
N GLN A 46 -16.30 1.13 1.64
CA GLN A 46 -17.00 0.05 2.35
C GLN A 46 -16.11 -1.20 2.45
N GLY A 47 -15.47 -1.60 1.37
CA GLY A 47 -14.59 -2.77 1.34
C GLY A 47 -13.44 -2.63 2.33
N HIS A 48 -12.80 -1.47 2.38
CA HIS A 48 -11.64 -1.28 3.24
C HIS A 48 -12.01 -0.84 4.67
N SER A 49 -12.67 0.31 4.83
CA SER A 49 -12.92 0.87 6.18
C SER A 49 -13.98 0.11 6.97
N VAL A 50 -14.96 -0.50 6.32
CA VAL A 50 -16.06 -1.19 7.02
C VAL A 50 -15.79 -2.68 7.08
N SER A 51 -15.58 -3.35 5.93
CA SER A 51 -15.40 -4.80 5.91
C SER A 51 -14.00 -5.18 6.41
N HIS A 52 -12.93 -4.71 5.76
CA HIS A 52 -11.57 -5.11 6.10
C HIS A 52 -11.18 -4.77 7.55
N HIS A 53 -11.32 -3.51 7.98
CA HIS A 53 -11.03 -3.13 9.37
C HIS A 53 -12.02 -3.69 10.38
N GLY A 54 -13.27 -3.99 9.97
CA GLY A 54 -14.25 -4.65 10.81
C GLY A 54 -13.98 -6.14 11.00
N THR A 55 -13.36 -6.79 10.00
CA THR A 55 -12.97 -8.20 10.06
C THR A 55 -11.63 -8.39 10.76
N TYR A 56 -10.63 -7.58 10.40
CA TYR A 56 -9.26 -7.66 10.94
C TYR A 56 -9.03 -6.61 12.03
N MET A 57 -9.73 -6.75 13.14
CA MET A 57 -9.58 -5.86 14.29
C MET A 57 -8.22 -6.05 14.97
N PRO A 58 -7.67 -5.01 15.64
CA PRO A 58 -6.36 -5.07 16.32
C PRO A 58 -6.44 -5.84 17.65
N ASP A 59 -6.95 -7.06 17.58
CA ASP A 59 -7.11 -8.03 18.66
C ASP A 59 -6.81 -9.43 18.12
N ASP A 60 -7.44 -10.48 18.67
CA ASP A 60 -7.27 -11.85 18.23
C ASP A 60 -7.74 -12.10 16.77
N HIS A 61 -8.51 -11.18 16.19
CA HIS A 61 -9.03 -11.27 14.83
C HIS A 61 -8.16 -10.56 13.77
N TYR A 62 -7.00 -10.00 14.15
CA TYR A 62 -6.11 -9.33 13.18
C TYR A 62 -5.61 -10.26 12.06
N THR A 63 -5.59 -11.55 12.30
CA THR A 63 -5.23 -12.55 11.29
C THR A 63 -6.42 -13.44 10.97
N GLN A 64 -6.47 -13.91 9.71
CA GLN A 64 -7.50 -14.83 9.26
C GLN A 64 -7.44 -16.16 10.04
N ASP A 65 -8.58 -16.57 10.54
CA ASP A 65 -8.83 -17.89 11.14
C ASP A 65 -10.04 -18.56 10.48
N GLU A 66 -10.64 -19.56 11.13
CA GLU A 66 -11.81 -20.26 10.60
C GLU A 66 -13.10 -19.42 10.66
N THR A 67 -13.15 -18.39 11.48
CA THR A 67 -14.33 -17.55 11.73
C THR A 67 -14.40 -16.31 10.85
N ASN A 68 -13.25 -15.82 10.33
CA ASN A 68 -13.13 -14.58 9.55
C ASN A 68 -12.53 -14.80 8.15
N LYS A 69 -13.09 -15.68 7.35
CA LYS A 69 -12.59 -16.04 6.00
C LYS A 69 -13.00 -15.05 4.91
N GLU A 70 -12.77 -13.76 5.09
CA GLU A 70 -13.00 -12.77 4.03
C GLU A 70 -11.81 -12.65 3.07
N GLU A 71 -12.09 -12.15 1.85
CA GLU A 71 -11.04 -11.80 0.89
C GLU A 71 -10.18 -10.66 1.44
N VAL A 72 -8.88 -10.91 1.51
CA VAL A 72 -7.89 -9.94 2.03
C VAL A 72 -7.52 -8.89 0.97
N LEU A 73 -7.81 -9.16 -0.31
CA LEU A 73 -7.48 -8.26 -1.41
C LEU A 73 -8.27 -6.96 -1.29
N THR A 74 -7.55 -5.85 -1.24
CA THR A 74 -8.13 -4.51 -1.10
C THR A 74 -8.75 -4.01 -2.39
N PHE A 75 -8.19 -4.41 -3.56
CA PHE A 75 -8.57 -3.91 -4.86
C PHE A 75 -9.09 -5.01 -5.79
N LYS A 76 -10.01 -4.63 -6.68
CA LYS A 76 -10.47 -5.51 -7.76
C LYS A 76 -9.37 -5.63 -8.82
N TRP A 77 -9.37 -6.74 -9.57
CA TRP A 77 -8.34 -7.06 -10.54
C TRP A 77 -8.02 -5.94 -11.57
N TYR A 78 -9.01 -5.10 -11.92
CA TYR A 78 -8.84 -4.00 -12.88
C TYR A 78 -8.34 -2.69 -12.24
N GLU A 79 -8.38 -2.56 -10.92
CA GLU A 79 -8.00 -1.34 -10.21
C GLU A 79 -6.49 -1.14 -10.21
N GLY A 80 -5.71 -2.21 -10.10
CA GLY A 80 -4.27 -2.16 -10.25
C GLY A 80 -3.80 -1.59 -11.58
N PRO A 81 -4.22 -2.15 -12.72
CA PRO A 81 -3.93 -1.57 -14.02
C PRO A 81 -4.32 -0.09 -14.14
N LEU A 82 -5.47 0.32 -13.63
CA LEU A 82 -5.89 1.73 -13.64
C LEU A 82 -4.98 2.62 -12.81
N ILE A 83 -4.56 2.19 -11.62
CA ILE A 83 -3.62 2.92 -10.76
C ILE A 83 -2.27 3.07 -11.47
N VAL A 84 -1.76 2.00 -12.08
CA VAL A 84 -0.50 2.01 -12.83
C VAL A 84 -0.57 2.98 -14.00
N ILE A 85 -1.61 2.93 -14.82
CA ILE A 85 -1.82 3.81 -15.97
C ILE A 85 -1.90 5.27 -15.50
N ALA A 86 -2.74 5.58 -14.52
CA ALA A 86 -2.92 6.94 -14.02
C ALA A 86 -1.62 7.52 -13.45
N SER A 87 -0.94 6.75 -12.59
CA SER A 87 0.31 7.20 -11.96
C SER A 87 1.44 7.36 -12.97
N THR A 88 1.57 6.44 -13.93
CA THR A 88 2.58 6.54 -14.99
C THR A 88 2.28 7.72 -15.92
N SER A 89 1.01 8.01 -16.21
CA SER A 89 0.61 9.17 -17.02
C SER A 89 0.99 10.49 -16.35
N ILE A 90 0.87 10.58 -15.02
CA ILE A 90 1.31 11.78 -14.26
C ILE A 90 2.83 11.95 -14.41
N LEU A 91 3.61 10.90 -14.21
CA LEU A 91 5.08 10.95 -14.38
C LEU A 91 5.48 11.28 -15.82
N PHE A 92 4.76 10.72 -16.80
CA PHE A 92 4.98 11.05 -18.20
C PHE A 92 4.76 12.55 -18.45
N ALA A 93 3.65 13.12 -17.97
CA ALA A 93 3.36 14.53 -18.12
C ALA A 93 4.42 15.42 -17.45
N ILE A 94 4.85 15.06 -16.23
CA ILE A 94 5.93 15.77 -15.53
C ILE A 94 7.24 15.69 -16.32
N SER A 95 7.64 14.50 -16.75
CA SER A 95 8.89 14.31 -17.52
C SER A 95 8.87 15.04 -18.86
N ALA A 96 7.75 15.00 -19.57
CA ALA A 96 7.56 15.74 -20.83
C ALA A 96 7.65 17.25 -20.61
N SER A 97 7.02 17.79 -19.57
CA SER A 97 7.06 19.21 -19.22
C SER A 97 8.48 19.65 -18.85
N VAL A 98 9.20 18.89 -18.03
CA VAL A 98 10.58 19.20 -17.67
C VAL A 98 11.48 19.21 -18.92
N ARG A 99 11.38 18.19 -19.79
CA ARG A 99 12.15 18.12 -21.04
C ARG A 99 11.87 19.32 -21.95
N TYR A 100 10.61 19.68 -22.09
CA TYR A 100 10.22 20.89 -22.85
C TYR A 100 10.89 22.15 -22.31
N LEU A 101 10.85 22.36 -20.98
CA LEU A 101 11.42 23.55 -20.33
C LEU A 101 12.95 23.65 -20.46
N ILE A 102 13.66 22.51 -20.51
CA ILE A 102 15.13 22.48 -20.63
C ILE A 102 15.61 22.23 -22.07
N GLY A 103 14.71 22.27 -23.06
CA GLY A 103 15.04 22.14 -24.48
C GLY A 103 15.46 20.74 -24.92
N LEU A 104 15.13 19.69 -24.19
CA LEU A 104 15.41 18.30 -24.59
C LEU A 104 14.33 17.77 -25.54
N PRO A 105 14.70 16.94 -26.52
CA PRO A 105 13.73 16.37 -27.46
C PRO A 105 12.72 15.49 -26.74
N PHE A 106 11.46 15.59 -27.20
CA PHE A 106 10.39 14.70 -26.76
C PHE A 106 10.62 13.29 -27.34
N ASN A 107 10.53 12.28 -26.46
CA ASN A 107 10.52 10.87 -26.85
C ASN A 107 9.42 10.16 -26.07
N PRO A 108 8.39 9.59 -26.74
CA PRO A 108 7.27 8.93 -26.08
C PRO A 108 7.69 7.67 -25.28
N LEU A 109 8.80 7.03 -25.63
CA LEU A 109 9.37 5.88 -24.94
C LEU A 109 10.55 6.31 -24.05
N MET A 110 10.37 7.35 -23.26
CA MET A 110 11.39 7.82 -22.33
C MET A 110 11.78 6.71 -21.32
N PRO A 111 13.07 6.37 -21.18
CA PRO A 111 13.50 5.31 -20.25
C PRO A 111 13.02 5.52 -18.82
N GLU A 112 12.94 6.77 -18.37
CA GLU A 112 12.43 7.13 -17.04
C GLU A 112 10.94 6.76 -16.86
N VAL A 113 10.11 6.87 -17.90
CA VAL A 113 8.70 6.48 -17.86
C VAL A 113 8.56 4.96 -17.79
N ILE A 114 9.37 4.25 -18.58
CA ILE A 114 9.41 2.78 -18.55
C ILE A 114 9.83 2.28 -17.16
N GLY A 115 10.90 2.87 -16.60
CA GLY A 115 11.37 2.54 -15.25
C GLY A 115 10.30 2.78 -14.19
N ALA A 116 9.58 3.90 -14.28
CA ALA A 116 8.50 4.23 -13.37
C ALA A 116 7.29 3.27 -13.50
N CYS A 117 6.93 2.90 -14.74
CA CYS A 117 5.86 1.93 -14.98
C CYS A 117 6.17 0.58 -14.33
N ILE A 118 7.40 0.08 -14.51
CA ILE A 118 7.86 -1.15 -13.87
C ILE A 118 7.78 -1.02 -12.34
N ALA A 119 8.30 0.07 -11.78
CA ALA A 119 8.32 0.30 -10.34
C ALA A 119 6.91 0.34 -9.74
N ILE A 120 5.98 1.09 -10.34
CA ILE A 120 4.60 1.22 -9.85
C ILE A 120 3.85 -0.12 -9.97
N SER A 121 4.09 -0.87 -11.04
CA SER A 121 3.51 -2.21 -11.20
C SER A 121 3.99 -3.17 -10.12
N LEU A 122 5.31 -3.20 -9.85
CA LEU A 122 5.88 -4.02 -8.78
C LEU A 122 5.42 -3.55 -7.39
N TYR A 123 5.28 -2.24 -7.20
CA TYR A 123 4.77 -1.64 -5.98
C TYR A 123 3.33 -2.12 -5.70
N TYR A 124 2.46 -2.09 -6.70
CA TYR A 124 1.09 -2.57 -6.57
C TYR A 124 1.03 -4.07 -6.23
N VAL A 125 1.80 -4.90 -6.94
CA VAL A 125 1.85 -6.36 -6.67
C VAL A 125 2.38 -6.63 -5.25
N ALA A 126 3.41 -5.88 -4.82
CA ALA A 126 3.94 -5.98 -3.47
C ALA A 126 2.93 -5.53 -2.42
N TYR A 127 2.17 -4.46 -2.68
CA TYR A 127 1.10 -3.99 -1.80
C TYR A 127 0.09 -5.11 -1.53
N GLU A 128 -0.52 -5.67 -2.58
CA GLU A 128 -1.53 -6.72 -2.44
C GLU A 128 -0.95 -7.98 -1.78
N GLY A 129 0.23 -8.43 -2.24
CA GLY A 129 0.83 -9.66 -1.75
C GLY A 129 1.28 -9.58 -0.29
N LEU A 130 1.98 -8.52 0.10
CA LEU A 130 2.47 -8.37 1.47
C LEU A 130 1.34 -8.04 2.45
N HIS A 131 0.35 -7.26 2.02
CA HIS A 131 -0.86 -6.99 2.80
C HIS A 131 -1.63 -8.30 3.08
N ALA A 132 -1.84 -9.12 2.05
CA ALA A 132 -2.45 -10.43 2.22
C ALA A 132 -1.68 -11.33 3.20
N ILE A 133 -0.34 -11.33 3.14
CA ILE A 133 0.51 -12.13 4.07
C ILE A 133 0.37 -11.65 5.51
N MET A 134 0.11 -10.38 5.76
CA MET A 134 -0.09 -9.85 7.12
C MET A 134 -1.36 -10.40 7.76
N HIS A 135 -2.41 -10.60 6.98
CA HIS A 135 -3.70 -11.09 7.47
C HIS A 135 -3.91 -12.59 7.29
N VAL A 136 -3.22 -13.24 6.34
CA VAL A 136 -3.31 -14.69 6.08
C VAL A 136 -1.92 -15.35 6.24
N PRO A 137 -1.39 -15.43 7.45
CA PRO A 137 0.00 -15.85 7.68
C PRO A 137 0.25 -17.35 7.49
N LYS A 138 -0.74 -18.23 7.66
CA LYS A 138 -0.55 -19.70 7.66
C LYS A 138 0.22 -20.20 6.45
N LYS A 139 -0.09 -19.71 5.25
CA LYS A 139 0.58 -20.11 4.00
C LYS A 139 2.01 -19.56 3.84
N TRP A 140 2.36 -18.49 4.57
CA TRP A 140 3.58 -17.71 4.36
C TRP A 140 4.37 -17.48 5.65
N ILE A 141 4.22 -18.38 6.62
CA ILE A 141 4.83 -18.26 7.95
C ILE A 141 6.35 -18.08 7.91
N TRP A 142 7.03 -18.72 6.93
CA TRP A 142 8.46 -18.58 6.71
C TRP A 142 8.88 -17.17 6.31
N LEU A 143 8.05 -16.45 5.52
CA LEU A 143 8.27 -15.06 5.12
C LEU A 143 7.91 -14.12 6.27
N ARG A 144 6.81 -14.37 6.97
CA ARG A 144 6.35 -13.57 8.10
C ARG A 144 7.38 -13.48 9.23
N LYS A 145 8.20 -14.51 9.45
CA LYS A 145 9.29 -14.52 10.43
C LYS A 145 10.52 -13.68 10.02
N ARG A 146 10.58 -13.14 8.81
CA ARG A 146 11.70 -12.28 8.38
C ARG A 146 11.60 -10.90 9.02
N ARG A 147 12.75 -10.33 9.42
CA ARG A 147 12.80 -9.04 10.15
C ARG A 147 12.02 -7.92 9.46
N PHE A 148 12.12 -7.84 8.13
CA PHE A 148 11.39 -6.82 7.37
C PHE A 148 9.87 -7.03 7.43
N MET A 149 9.40 -8.28 7.38
CA MET A 149 7.97 -8.60 7.52
C MET A 149 7.44 -8.34 8.92
N VAL A 150 8.21 -8.66 9.95
CA VAL A 150 7.87 -8.33 11.34
C VAL A 150 7.72 -6.81 11.51
N TRP A 151 8.67 -6.05 10.94
CA TRP A 151 8.60 -4.59 10.97
C TRP A 151 7.37 -4.07 10.19
N LEU A 152 7.13 -4.59 8.99
CA LEU A 152 6.02 -4.21 8.14
C LEU A 152 4.67 -4.53 8.81
N ASN A 153 4.56 -5.74 9.38
CA ASN A 153 3.39 -6.17 10.12
C ASN A 153 3.11 -5.28 11.34
N ASN A 154 4.12 -4.92 12.11
CA ASN A 154 3.97 -3.99 13.24
C ASN A 154 3.55 -2.59 12.77
N HIS A 155 4.04 -2.15 11.61
CA HIS A 155 3.65 -0.89 10.99
C HIS A 155 2.17 -0.90 10.59
N HIS A 156 1.72 -1.97 9.94
CA HIS A 156 0.35 -2.14 9.51
C HIS A 156 -0.61 -2.43 10.68
N TYR A 157 -0.18 -3.19 11.69
CA TYR A 157 -0.94 -3.41 12.91
C TYR A 157 -1.24 -2.09 13.64
N GLN A 158 -0.26 -1.17 13.71
CA GLN A 158 -0.49 0.19 14.24
C GLN A 158 -1.55 0.96 13.42
N HIS A 159 -1.61 0.74 12.11
CA HIS A 159 -2.65 1.29 11.25
C HIS A 159 -4.05 0.77 11.63
N HIS A 160 -4.18 -0.53 11.91
CA HIS A 160 -5.44 -1.10 12.39
C HIS A 160 -5.87 -0.56 13.77
N ILE A 161 -4.92 -0.21 14.64
CA ILE A 161 -5.22 0.47 15.92
C ILE A 161 -5.71 1.90 15.70
N ASP A 162 -5.01 2.68 14.86
CA ASP A 162 -5.41 4.05 14.48
C ASP A 162 -5.34 4.23 12.95
N PRO A 163 -6.47 4.10 12.25
CA PRO A 163 -6.53 4.19 10.79
C PRO A 163 -6.12 5.54 10.20
N ARG A 164 -5.79 6.53 11.03
CA ARG A 164 -5.26 7.83 10.59
C ARG A 164 -3.74 7.85 10.51
N THR A 165 -3.08 6.77 10.92
CA THR A 165 -1.62 6.63 10.98
C THR A 165 -1.14 5.47 10.12
N ASN A 166 0.14 5.49 9.75
CA ASN A 166 0.79 4.40 9.04
C ASN A 166 0.01 3.96 7.77
N LEU A 167 -0.35 4.94 6.96
CA LEU A 167 -1.20 4.77 5.78
C LEU A 167 -0.48 4.09 4.61
N ASN A 168 0.85 4.04 4.62
CA ASN A 168 1.60 3.19 3.70
C ASN A 168 1.74 1.77 4.25
N VAL A 169 1.33 0.78 3.47
CA VAL A 169 1.45 -0.64 3.84
C VAL A 169 2.87 -1.15 3.65
N ILE A 170 3.60 -0.69 2.63
CA ILE A 170 4.90 -1.25 2.28
C ILE A 170 6.09 -0.29 2.44
N ILE A 171 6.06 0.90 1.87
CA ILE A 171 7.17 1.87 1.93
C ILE A 171 6.68 3.19 2.49
N PRO A 172 6.98 3.54 3.75
CA PRO A 172 6.35 4.67 4.45
C PRO A 172 6.98 6.03 4.14
N ILE A 173 7.39 6.29 2.91
CA ILE A 173 7.98 7.60 2.52
C ILE A 173 6.96 8.71 2.75
N ALA A 174 5.74 8.54 2.27
CA ALA A 174 4.70 9.55 2.43
C ALA A 174 4.27 9.70 3.91
N ASP A 175 4.23 8.62 4.69
CA ASP A 175 3.96 8.69 6.13
C ASP A 175 5.00 9.53 6.87
N TYR A 176 6.29 9.44 6.47
CA TYR A 176 7.34 10.28 7.05
C TYR A 176 7.17 11.74 6.64
N VAL A 177 6.93 12.01 5.37
CA VAL A 177 6.81 13.38 4.82
C VAL A 177 5.59 14.09 5.41
N TRP A 178 4.47 13.41 5.55
CA TRP A 178 3.22 14.00 6.06
C TRP A 178 3.02 13.79 7.56
N GLY A 179 3.99 13.22 8.27
CA GLY A 179 3.97 13.07 9.72
C GLY A 179 2.87 12.12 10.23
N THR A 180 2.40 11.19 9.39
CA THR A 180 1.40 10.19 9.78
C THR A 180 2.02 8.92 10.36
N LYS A 181 3.34 8.76 10.26
CA LYS A 181 4.02 7.61 10.84
C LYS A 181 3.96 7.63 12.37
N ARG A 182 3.55 6.50 12.96
CA ARG A 182 3.60 6.25 14.41
C ARG A 182 4.32 4.93 14.71
N LYS A 183 4.94 4.87 15.87
CA LYS A 183 5.52 3.62 16.39
C LYS A 183 4.41 2.83 17.09
N LEU A 184 4.45 1.52 16.93
CA LEU A 184 3.59 0.62 17.71
C LEU A 184 4.00 0.70 19.19
N PRO A 185 3.08 0.97 20.14
CA PRO A 185 3.34 0.93 21.57
C PRO A 185 3.87 -0.43 22.03
N ALA A 186 4.68 -0.44 23.08
CA ALA A 186 5.38 -1.65 23.54
C ALA A 186 4.41 -2.77 23.96
N GLU A 187 3.30 -2.42 24.61
CA GLU A 187 2.23 -3.33 25.00
C GLU A 187 1.58 -4.01 23.79
N ASN A 188 1.29 -3.24 22.74
CA ASN A 188 0.68 -3.75 21.51
C ASN A 188 1.66 -4.57 20.68
N LYS A 189 2.95 -4.28 20.77
CA LYS A 189 4.00 -5.08 20.12
C LYS A 189 4.06 -6.50 20.69
N ARG A 190 3.98 -6.63 22.01
CA ARG A 190 3.90 -7.95 22.65
C ARG A 190 2.66 -8.74 22.19
N TYR A 191 1.54 -8.06 22.01
CA TYR A 191 0.31 -8.66 21.54
C TYR A 191 0.45 -9.19 20.10
N ALA A 192 0.98 -8.39 19.19
CA ALA A 192 1.25 -8.79 17.81
C ALA A 192 2.23 -9.98 17.73
N GLU A 193 3.28 -9.99 18.57
CA GLU A 193 4.23 -11.10 18.67
C GLU A 193 3.56 -12.40 19.20
N ASN A 194 2.61 -12.27 20.13
CA ASN A 194 1.86 -13.43 20.66
C ASN A 194 0.94 -14.06 19.61
N ILE A 195 0.33 -13.28 18.74
CA ILE A 195 -0.44 -13.80 17.60
C ILE A 195 0.47 -14.64 16.70
N ASP A 196 1.66 -14.13 16.36
CA ASP A 196 2.62 -14.84 15.53
C ASP A 196 3.13 -16.14 16.18
N LEU A 197 3.30 -16.15 17.49
CA LEU A 197 3.72 -17.34 18.25
C LEU A 197 2.60 -18.40 18.31
N ARG A 198 1.34 -18.00 18.40
CA ARG A 198 0.19 -18.93 18.34
C ARG A 198 0.12 -19.60 16.98
N LEU A 199 0.16 -18.81 15.90
CA LEU A 199 0.12 -19.31 14.52
C LEU A 199 1.30 -20.22 14.16
N ALA A 200 2.43 -20.11 14.87
CA ALA A 200 3.59 -20.97 14.65
C ALA A 200 3.47 -22.37 15.32
N LYS A 201 2.50 -22.55 16.22
CA LYS A 201 2.24 -23.81 16.94
C LYS A 201 1.10 -24.64 16.31
N GLU A 202 0.27 -24.01 15.47
CA GLU A 202 -0.76 -24.68 14.66
C GLU A 202 -0.20 -25.21 13.34
#